data_9a3691c651ad76d3c4882228fba28d82
#
_entry.id   9a3691c651ad76d3c4882228fba28d82
#
_cell.length_a   1.000
_cell.length_b   1.000
_cell.length_c   1.000
_cell.angle_alpha   90.00
_cell.angle_beta   90.00
_cell.angle_gamma   90.00
#
_symmetry.space_group_name_H-M   'P 1'
#
loop_
_entity.id
_entity.type
_entity.pdbx_description
1 polymer ?
#
loop_
_entity_poly.entity_id
_entity_poly.type
_entity_poly.pdbx_seq_one_letter_code
_entity_poly.pdbx_strand_id
1 'polypeptide(L)'
;MQELDLHSLLDSAINASIKAGDEIMKIYDTSFEVKAKEDDSPLTIADKNSNAIIEKALKISKIPFLSEEGKDIPYSERKEWNYLWIVDPLDGTKEFIKKNGEFTVN
;
A
#
# COMPACT_ATOMS: atom_id res chain seq x y z
N MET A 1 -11.48 -17.87 20.81
CA MET A 1 -10.94 -16.66 20.16
C MET A 1 -9.43 -16.70 20.23
N GLN A 2 -8.79 -16.65 19.09
CA GLN A 2 -7.33 -16.67 19.05
C GLN A 2 -6.80 -15.30 19.44
N GLU A 3 -5.80 -15.29 20.30
CA GLU A 3 -5.05 -14.08 20.55
C GLU A 3 -4.27 -13.69 19.29
N LEU A 4 -4.23 -12.41 19.00
CA LEU A 4 -3.41 -11.91 17.93
C LEU A 4 -1.95 -11.88 18.37
N ASP A 5 -1.09 -12.43 17.55
CA ASP A 5 0.34 -12.31 17.75
C ASP A 5 0.81 -11.01 17.09
N LEU A 6 0.87 -9.95 17.89
CA LEU A 6 1.25 -8.63 17.41
C LEU A 6 2.67 -8.59 16.84
N HIS A 7 3.57 -9.40 17.37
CA HIS A 7 4.93 -9.47 16.85
C HIS A 7 4.96 -10.05 15.45
N SER A 8 4.24 -11.15 15.22
CA SER A 8 4.14 -11.73 13.88
C SER A 8 3.47 -10.79 12.89
N LEU A 9 2.42 -10.09 13.33
CA LEU A 9 1.74 -9.12 12.48
C LEU A 9 2.65 -7.95 12.12
N LEU A 10 3.42 -7.46 13.09
CA LEU A 10 4.38 -6.38 12.85
C LEU A 10 5.46 -6.82 11.87
N ASP A 11 6.01 -8.01 12.03
CA ASP A 11 7.01 -8.56 11.11
C ASP A 11 6.46 -8.66 9.69
N SER A 12 5.22 -9.12 9.56
CA SER A 12 4.54 -9.19 8.26
C SER A 12 4.37 -7.81 7.64
N ALA A 13 3.99 -6.82 8.44
CA ALA A 13 3.82 -5.45 7.96
C ALA A 13 5.16 -4.84 7.52
N ILE A 14 6.21 -5.05 8.29
CA ILE A 14 7.55 -4.55 7.95
C ILE A 14 8.01 -5.17 6.63
N ASN A 15 7.92 -6.48 6.51
CA ASN A 15 8.33 -7.17 5.29
C ASN A 15 7.51 -6.74 4.07
N ALA A 16 6.20 -6.58 4.24
CA ALA A 16 5.33 -6.10 3.17
C ALA A 16 5.71 -4.68 2.73
N SER A 17 5.99 -3.81 3.68
CA SER A 17 6.38 -2.43 3.41
C SER A 17 7.71 -2.36 2.65
N ILE A 18 8.67 -3.19 3.03
CA ILE A 18 9.98 -3.25 2.35
C ILE A 18 9.81 -3.72 0.91
N LYS A 19 9.05 -4.79 0.70
CA LYS A 19 8.79 -5.32 -0.65
C LYS A 19 8.06 -4.30 -1.52
N ALA A 20 7.06 -3.64 -0.96
CA ALA A 20 6.32 -2.60 -1.67
C ALA A 20 7.23 -1.43 -2.01
N GLY A 21 8.06 -1.01 -1.07
CA GLY A 21 9.04 0.06 -1.28
C GLY A 21 10.04 -0.27 -2.38
N ASP A 22 10.53 -1.51 -2.41
CA ASP A 22 11.45 -1.96 -3.46
C ASP A 22 10.79 -1.89 -4.84
N GLU A 23 9.52 -2.27 -4.94
CA GLU A 23 8.78 -2.19 -6.19
C GLU A 23 8.57 -0.73 -6.62
N ILE A 24 8.23 0.15 -5.69
CA ILE A 24 8.08 1.58 -5.97
C ILE A 24 9.41 2.15 -6.48
N MET A 25 10.51 1.79 -5.84
CA MET A 25 11.83 2.30 -6.22
C MET A 25 12.27 1.82 -7.60
N LYS A 26 11.90 0.60 -8.00
CA LYS A 26 12.17 0.14 -9.36
C LYS A 26 11.50 1.04 -10.40
N ILE A 27 10.27 1.47 -10.13
CA ILE A 27 9.52 2.35 -11.01
C ILE A 27 10.08 3.77 -10.93
N TYR A 28 10.37 4.24 -9.72
CA TYR A 28 10.91 5.57 -9.46
C TYR A 28 12.24 5.80 -10.17
N ASP A 29 13.10 4.78 -10.19
CA ASP A 29 14.43 4.87 -10.79
C ASP A 29 14.41 4.88 -12.31
N THR A 30 13.24 4.63 -12.92
CA THR A 30 13.09 4.74 -14.37
C THR A 30 12.96 6.20 -14.78
N SER A 31 13.39 6.51 -16.00
CA SER A 31 13.14 7.81 -16.62
C SER A 31 11.69 7.82 -17.09
N PHE A 32 10.87 8.72 -16.57
CA PHE A 32 9.48 8.79 -17.00
C PHE A 32 9.00 10.22 -17.15
N GLU A 33 8.03 10.38 -18.06
CA GLU A 33 7.30 11.64 -18.21
C GLU A 33 5.99 11.56 -17.47
N VAL A 34 5.60 12.67 -16.84
CA VAL A 34 4.31 12.74 -16.14
C VAL A 34 3.22 12.93 -17.17
N LYS A 35 2.36 11.90 -17.28
CA LYS A 35 1.18 11.95 -18.14
C LYS A 35 -0.05 12.05 -17.26
N ALA A 36 -0.73 13.18 -17.30
CA ALA A 36 -1.72 13.57 -16.30
C ALA A 36 -3.01 12.73 -16.29
N LYS A 37 -3.25 11.85 -17.24
CA LYS A 37 -4.57 11.19 -17.36
C LYS A 37 -4.52 9.72 -17.82
N GLU A 38 -3.38 9.10 -17.83
CA GLU A 38 -3.31 7.72 -18.30
C GLU A 38 -3.27 6.75 -17.10
N ASP A 39 -4.08 5.70 -17.19
CA ASP A 39 -4.20 4.70 -16.14
C ASP A 39 -2.92 3.91 -15.89
N ASP A 40 -1.98 3.97 -16.83
CA ASP A 40 -0.71 3.27 -16.74
C ASP A 40 0.49 4.21 -16.54
N SER A 41 0.25 5.40 -15.98
CA SER A 41 1.33 6.29 -15.58
C SER A 41 2.24 5.61 -14.55
N PRO A 42 3.53 5.98 -14.48
CA PRO A 42 4.43 5.42 -13.45
C PRO A 42 3.89 5.54 -12.03
N LEU A 43 3.25 6.67 -11.69
CA LEU A 43 2.63 6.84 -10.39
C LEU A 43 1.52 5.82 -10.17
N THR A 44 0.63 5.65 -11.15
CA THR A 44 -0.48 4.70 -11.06
C THR A 44 0.04 3.27 -10.92
N ILE A 45 1.05 2.91 -11.69
CA ILE A 45 1.67 1.58 -11.64
C ILE A 45 2.31 1.36 -10.26
N ALA A 46 3.03 2.34 -9.74
CA ALA A 46 3.66 2.26 -8.43
C ALA A 46 2.64 2.06 -7.32
N ASP A 47 1.56 2.85 -7.33
CA ASP A 47 0.48 2.72 -6.36
C ASP A 47 -0.17 1.34 -6.40
N LYS A 48 -0.56 0.89 -7.59
CA LYS A 48 -1.23 -0.40 -7.76
C LYS A 48 -0.34 -1.56 -7.39
N ASN A 49 0.92 -1.53 -7.80
CA ASN A 49 1.86 -2.61 -7.52
C ASN A 49 2.17 -2.69 -6.02
N SER A 50 2.39 -1.54 -5.39
CA SER A 50 2.61 -1.47 -3.95
C SER A 50 1.41 -2.04 -3.20
N ASN A 51 0.20 -1.60 -3.55
CA ASN A 51 -1.02 -2.08 -2.92
C ASN A 51 -1.18 -3.59 -3.06
N ALA A 52 -0.96 -4.13 -4.27
CA ALA A 52 -1.09 -5.56 -4.52
C ALA A 52 -0.09 -6.38 -3.70
N ILE A 53 1.13 -5.91 -3.58
CA ILE A 53 2.17 -6.58 -2.78
C ILE A 53 1.78 -6.62 -1.30
N ILE A 54 1.34 -5.49 -0.77
CA ILE A 54 0.95 -5.38 0.64
C ILE A 54 -0.27 -6.25 0.93
N GLU A 55 -1.30 -6.15 0.10
CA GLU A 55 -2.54 -6.92 0.28
C GLU A 55 -2.25 -8.41 0.26
N LYS A 56 -1.46 -8.88 -0.71
CA LYS A 56 -1.09 -10.28 -0.81
C LYS A 56 -0.29 -10.75 0.43
N ALA A 57 0.64 -9.93 0.89
CA ALA A 57 1.48 -10.27 2.03
C ALA A 57 0.68 -10.34 3.33
N LEU A 58 -0.31 -9.46 3.51
CA LEU A 58 -1.10 -9.38 4.73
C LEU A 58 -2.36 -10.26 4.72
N LYS A 59 -2.69 -10.85 3.59
CA LYS A 59 -3.89 -11.68 3.44
C LYS A 59 -3.89 -12.89 4.38
N ILE A 60 -2.72 -13.42 4.68
CA ILE A 60 -2.57 -14.58 5.55
C ILE A 60 -3.06 -14.29 6.97
N SER A 61 -3.04 -13.02 7.40
CA SER A 61 -3.52 -12.63 8.73
C SER A 61 -5.02 -12.79 8.90
N LYS A 62 -5.76 -12.82 7.78
CA LYS A 62 -7.24 -12.82 7.74
C LYS A 62 -7.86 -11.59 8.40
N ILE A 63 -7.08 -10.55 8.60
CA ILE A 63 -7.56 -9.26 9.10
C ILE A 63 -8.01 -8.42 7.91
N PRO A 64 -9.17 -7.74 8.01
CA PRO A 64 -9.65 -6.90 6.93
C PRO A 64 -8.65 -5.82 6.53
N PHE A 65 -8.65 -5.47 5.26
CA PHE A 65 -7.68 -4.58 4.63
C PHE A 65 -8.41 -3.37 4.05
N LEU A 66 -8.04 -2.18 4.52
CA LEU A 66 -8.57 -0.92 4.04
C LEU A 66 -7.42 -0.11 3.43
N SER A 67 -7.50 0.14 2.13
CA SER A 67 -6.46 0.85 1.40
C SER A 67 -7.07 1.97 0.57
N GLU A 68 -6.33 3.06 0.39
CA GLU A 68 -6.74 4.14 -0.50
C GLU A 68 -6.91 3.67 -1.95
N GLU A 69 -6.15 2.65 -2.35
CA GLU A 69 -6.24 2.07 -3.71
C GLU A 69 -7.28 0.95 -3.80
N GLY A 70 -7.87 0.58 -2.69
CA GLY A 70 -8.83 -0.49 -2.62
C GLY A 70 -10.27 -0.03 -2.77
N LYS A 71 -11.18 -0.96 -2.55
CA LYS A 71 -12.61 -0.69 -2.59
C LYS A 71 -13.05 0.12 -1.38
N ASP A 72 -13.99 1.02 -1.59
CA ASP A 72 -14.69 1.65 -0.48
C ASP A 72 -15.52 0.60 0.26
N ILE A 73 -15.28 0.51 1.55
CA ILE A 73 -16.04 -0.41 2.41
C ILE A 73 -16.93 0.43 3.31
N PRO A 74 -18.26 0.21 3.29
CA PRO A 74 -19.17 1.02 4.10
C PRO A 74 -18.86 0.91 5.58
N TYR A 75 -19.04 2.00 6.30
CA TYR A 75 -18.84 2.01 7.75
C TYR A 75 -19.72 0.98 8.46
N SER A 76 -20.93 0.74 7.94
CA SER A 76 -21.83 -0.29 8.49
C SER A 76 -21.19 -1.68 8.54
N GLU A 77 -20.30 -1.98 7.61
CA GLU A 77 -19.53 -3.22 7.61
C GLU A 77 -18.28 -3.08 8.50
N ARG A 78 -17.53 -1.99 8.35
CA ARG A 78 -16.28 -1.79 9.07
C ARG A 78 -16.44 -1.71 10.58
N LYS A 79 -17.56 -1.17 11.05
CA LYS A 79 -17.81 -1.02 12.49
C LYS A 79 -17.84 -2.35 13.25
N GLU A 80 -18.08 -3.47 12.55
CA GLU A 80 -18.11 -4.79 13.15
C GLU A 80 -16.71 -5.40 13.28
N TRP A 81 -15.70 -4.76 12.71
CA TRP A 81 -14.33 -5.28 12.75
C TRP A 81 -13.65 -4.89 14.06
N ASN A 82 -13.01 -5.86 14.70
CA ASN A 82 -12.17 -5.61 15.88
C ASN A 82 -10.80 -5.10 15.49
N TYR A 83 -10.31 -5.51 14.32
CA TYR A 83 -8.99 -5.17 13.81
C TYR A 83 -9.08 -4.91 12.31
N LEU A 84 -8.21 -4.05 11.80
CA LEU A 84 -8.08 -3.83 10.37
C LEU A 84 -6.67 -3.34 10.04
N TRP A 85 -6.26 -3.59 8.80
CA TRP A 85 -5.08 -2.95 8.25
C TRP A 85 -5.52 -1.66 7.55
N ILE A 86 -4.90 -0.56 7.89
CA ILE A 86 -5.08 0.71 7.18
C ILE A 86 -3.80 0.97 6.41
N VAL A 87 -3.90 1.06 5.08
CA VAL A 87 -2.74 1.11 4.21
C VAL A 87 -2.84 2.28 3.25
N ASP A 88 -1.76 3.05 3.14
CA ASP A 88 -1.53 3.98 2.06
C ASP A 88 -0.32 3.45 1.28
N PRO A 89 -0.54 2.85 0.10
CA PRO A 89 0.54 2.19 -0.64
C PRO A 89 1.62 3.14 -1.12
N LEU A 90 1.27 4.38 -1.37
CA LEU A 90 2.23 5.41 -1.74
C LEU A 90 1.69 6.77 -1.29
N ASP A 91 2.26 7.27 -0.19
CA ASP A 91 1.96 8.60 0.34
C ASP A 91 3.01 9.59 -0.15
N GLY A 92 2.56 10.74 -0.62
CA GLY A 92 3.46 11.73 -1.21
C GLY A 92 3.49 11.63 -2.73
N THR A 93 2.32 11.56 -3.37
CA THR A 93 2.22 11.41 -4.82
C THR A 93 2.82 12.58 -5.59
N LYS A 94 2.69 13.80 -5.07
CA LYS A 94 3.31 14.99 -5.67
C LYS A 94 4.84 14.89 -5.62
N GLU A 95 5.35 14.41 -4.52
CA GLU A 95 6.78 14.24 -4.28
C GLU A 95 7.35 13.14 -5.18
N PHE A 96 6.59 12.08 -5.39
CA PHE A 96 6.96 11.04 -6.35
C PHE A 96 7.09 11.62 -7.77
N ILE A 97 6.09 12.37 -8.20
CA ILE A 97 6.08 12.99 -9.53
C ILE A 97 7.24 13.96 -9.70
N LYS A 98 7.53 14.75 -8.67
CA LYS A 98 8.62 15.73 -8.69
C LYS A 98 10.00 15.10 -8.53
N LYS A 99 10.07 13.83 -8.21
CA LYS A 99 11.31 13.09 -7.99
C LYS A 99 12.20 13.69 -6.90
N ASN A 100 11.59 14.17 -5.82
CA ASN A 100 12.35 14.70 -4.69
C ASN A 100 12.66 13.67 -3.59
N GLY A 101 12.18 12.44 -3.75
CA GLY A 101 12.49 11.37 -2.82
C GLY A 101 11.69 11.36 -1.53
N GLU A 102 10.74 12.24 -1.37
CA GLU A 102 9.98 12.40 -0.13
C GLU A 102 8.61 11.74 -0.18
N PHE A 103 8.59 10.44 -0.34
CA PHE A 103 7.36 9.65 -0.32
C PHE A 103 7.57 8.39 0.52
N THR A 104 6.45 7.80 0.98
CA THR A 104 6.51 6.67 1.92
C THR A 104 5.42 5.65 1.63
N VAL A 105 5.56 4.49 2.26
CA VAL A 105 4.52 3.46 2.38
C VAL A 105 4.04 3.46 3.83
N ASN A 106 2.72 3.56 4.03
CA ASN A 106 2.14 3.59 5.38
C ASN A 106 1.04 2.56 5.56
#